data_7414fc7859f099eb33723348f2c62db6
#
_entry.id   7414fc7859f099eb33723348f2c62db6
#
_cell.length_a   1.000
_cell.length_b   1.000
_cell.length_c   1.000
_cell.angle_alpha   90.00
_cell.angle_beta   90.00
_cell.angle_gamma   90.00
#
_symmetry.space_group_name_H-M   'P 1'
#
loop_
_entity.id
_entity.type
_entity.pdbx_description
1 polymer ?
#
loop_
_entity_poly.entity_id
_entity_poly.type
_entity_poly.pdbx_seq_one_letter_code
_entity_poly.pdbx_strand_id
1 'polypeptide(L)'
;MKTRFWSSDWIAGLTITIVVVVLTLGGSFDGLERAFYDWGVRSTDRKPSDKIAIIAIDDESIANFESWPWPRDLHAALIDKLTEGGVKVIGQTVLFVDPQRQAGMDHIRDLIDFFSTASFDDVPADIDALGAMLEFEGNSPAVKEILEFYLQSSINTRMSRDIETLKSRLFEAEQALNSDAILAESIKRSKNVVLAAVFIEGIPRGNPDAELPDYMLQNSLSEIRDRVAAQNKGLFPFSTVGALPPIPELGIHAAAVGHLNSKPDFDGSVRWEPLVLQYYDRFYPSISLQIAAKSLNLDVNEIKVNLAESVELGSLTIKTDSFLQMNTFYYSDNAGAPAFQVDSYFDVITGKIPLEKYKDKIVLIGSTATGVGTPQVTPINTAMEPVLTLAHSVSSILNEDFFTAPEWGLWAQMGAFLMAMLYLMLLMPRLKAGVAFVVTLVLVLALVATHYVMMTNYTMWVQLMTPGALLAIGYLLITTKRFLVTERGKARSDEESAESNRMLGIAFQSQGQLDMAFEKFRKCSPVDEQVLEAMYNLALDFERKRQFNKVTSVYQYMAKHNKGFRDIESRMNRAQKMEETVMLGGSGGHAGA
;
A
#
# COMPACT_ATOMS: atom_id res chain seq x y z
N MET A 1 -36.48 27.72 26.56
CA MET A 1 -35.28 27.09 27.17
C MET A 1 -34.67 25.95 26.32
N LYS A 2 -35.43 25.22 25.50
CA LYS A 2 -34.92 24.11 24.64
C LYS A 2 -34.02 24.52 23.49
N THR A 3 -34.07 25.75 23.00
CA THR A 3 -33.28 26.22 21.84
C THR A 3 -31.84 26.63 22.19
N ARG A 4 -31.54 26.88 23.47
CA ARG A 4 -30.20 27.31 23.93
C ARG A 4 -29.18 26.17 24.02
N PHE A 5 -29.61 24.93 24.23
CA PHE A 5 -28.71 23.77 24.40
C PHE A 5 -28.01 23.41 23.06
N TRP A 6 -28.77 23.28 21.99
CA TRP A 6 -28.23 22.96 20.65
C TRP A 6 -27.46 24.11 19.99
N SER A 7 -27.64 25.34 20.49
CA SER A 7 -26.87 26.50 19.99
C SER A 7 -25.46 26.62 20.60
N SER A 8 -25.17 25.82 21.63
CA SER A 8 -23.89 25.89 22.33
C SER A 8 -22.75 25.28 21.51
N ASP A 9 -21.64 26.00 21.34
CA ASP A 9 -20.49 25.57 20.55
C ASP A 9 -19.71 24.42 21.19
N TRP A 10 -19.72 24.32 22.55
CA TRP A 10 -19.05 23.22 23.24
C TRP A 10 -19.73 21.87 22.97
N ILE A 11 -21.07 21.83 22.83
CA ILE A 11 -21.79 20.61 22.44
C ILE A 11 -21.45 20.24 21.00
N ALA A 12 -21.39 21.22 20.09
CA ALA A 12 -21.00 20.98 18.73
C ALA A 12 -19.58 20.37 18.66
N GLY A 13 -18.62 20.92 19.43
CA GLY A 13 -17.27 20.38 19.52
C GLY A 13 -17.23 18.95 20.03
N LEU A 14 -18.01 18.64 21.08
CA LEU A 14 -18.12 17.25 21.59
C LEU A 14 -18.72 16.30 20.55
N THR A 15 -19.83 16.69 19.93
CA THR A 15 -20.52 15.87 18.92
C THR A 15 -19.60 15.58 17.75
N ILE A 16 -18.91 16.60 17.23
CA ILE A 16 -17.95 16.42 16.13
C ILE A 16 -16.83 15.46 16.54
N THR A 17 -16.29 15.59 17.75
CA THR A 17 -15.24 14.70 18.25
C THR A 17 -15.74 13.26 18.32
N ILE A 18 -16.93 13.01 18.86
CA ILE A 18 -17.51 11.66 18.94
C ILE A 18 -17.68 11.09 17.52
N VAL A 19 -18.23 11.86 16.58
CA VAL A 19 -18.41 11.41 15.20
C VAL A 19 -17.07 11.07 14.55
N VAL A 20 -16.05 11.92 14.69
CA VAL A 20 -14.72 11.67 14.12
C VAL A 20 -14.08 10.44 14.76
N VAL A 21 -14.18 10.26 16.09
CA VAL A 21 -13.68 9.04 16.76
C VAL A 21 -14.37 7.79 16.25
N VAL A 22 -15.70 7.80 16.08
CA VAL A 22 -16.43 6.65 15.51
C VAL A 22 -15.99 6.36 14.09
N LEU A 23 -15.82 7.38 13.25
CA LEU A 23 -15.31 7.24 11.88
C LEU A 23 -13.87 6.72 11.86
N THR A 24 -13.03 7.13 12.82
CA THR A 24 -11.66 6.62 12.98
C THR A 24 -11.66 5.13 13.32
N LEU A 25 -12.49 4.72 14.29
CA LEU A 25 -12.63 3.30 14.64
C LEU A 25 -13.19 2.46 13.49
N GLY A 26 -13.93 3.07 12.57
CA GLY A 26 -14.41 2.45 11.33
C GLY A 26 -13.43 2.49 10.16
N GLY A 27 -12.18 2.97 10.35
CA GLY A 27 -11.15 3.00 9.32
C GLY A 27 -11.28 4.13 8.28
N SER A 28 -12.22 5.08 8.45
CA SER A 28 -12.47 6.14 7.45
C SER A 28 -11.29 7.09 7.22
N PHE A 29 -10.36 7.16 8.14
CA PHE A 29 -9.17 8.00 8.07
C PHE A 29 -7.87 7.22 7.82
N ASP A 30 -7.94 5.89 7.65
CA ASP A 30 -6.76 5.05 7.43
C ASP A 30 -6.01 5.46 6.16
N GLY A 31 -6.72 5.80 5.08
CA GLY A 31 -6.11 6.30 3.86
C GLY A 31 -5.31 7.60 4.05
N LEU A 32 -5.79 8.50 4.95
CA LEU A 32 -5.06 9.73 5.30
C LEU A 32 -3.76 9.38 6.06
N GLU A 33 -3.83 8.52 7.06
CA GLU A 33 -2.64 8.08 7.83
C GLU A 33 -1.62 7.39 6.94
N ARG A 34 -2.07 6.54 5.99
CA ARG A 34 -1.20 5.86 5.01
C ARG A 34 -0.54 6.84 4.04
N ALA A 35 -1.27 7.83 3.54
CA ALA A 35 -0.72 8.86 2.66
C ALA A 35 0.41 9.66 3.33
N PHE A 36 0.25 9.98 4.62
CA PHE A 36 1.30 10.64 5.40
C PHE A 36 2.45 9.71 5.78
N TYR A 37 2.19 8.43 6.01
CA TYR A 37 3.22 7.40 6.15
C TYR A 37 4.09 7.34 4.89
N ASP A 38 3.47 7.19 3.71
CA ASP A 38 4.19 7.12 2.43
C ASP A 38 4.97 8.40 2.13
N TRP A 39 4.42 9.57 2.51
CA TRP A 39 5.14 10.83 2.42
C TRP A 39 6.36 10.85 3.35
N GLY A 40 6.24 10.35 4.58
CA GLY A 40 7.34 10.21 5.52
C GLY A 40 8.44 9.27 5.00
N VAL A 41 8.07 8.10 4.44
CA VAL A 41 9.01 7.17 3.81
C VAL A 41 9.80 7.85 2.69
N ARG A 42 9.10 8.52 1.75
CA ARG A 42 9.74 9.25 0.63
C ARG A 42 10.64 10.40 1.07
N SER A 43 10.37 10.97 2.24
CA SER A 43 11.14 12.09 2.79
C SER A 43 12.35 11.66 3.60
N THR A 44 12.51 10.36 3.84
CA THR A 44 13.61 9.82 4.64
C THR A 44 14.71 9.33 3.69
N ASP A 45 15.90 9.94 3.78
CA ASP A 45 17.05 9.60 2.93
C ASP A 45 18.02 8.69 3.71
N ARG A 46 18.07 7.41 3.32
CA ARG A 46 19.02 6.42 3.79
C ARG A 46 19.57 5.64 2.61
N LYS A 47 20.75 5.05 2.78
CA LYS A 47 21.41 4.28 1.73
C LYS A 47 21.13 2.79 1.92
N PRO A 48 20.77 2.06 0.86
CA PRO A 48 20.64 0.62 0.92
C PRO A 48 22.00 -0.05 1.17
N SER A 49 21.95 -1.31 1.58
CA SER A 49 23.16 -2.12 1.73
C SER A 49 23.85 -2.31 0.37
N ASP A 50 25.12 -1.97 0.30
CA ASP A 50 25.99 -2.16 -0.88
C ASP A 50 26.35 -3.64 -1.12
N LYS A 51 26.00 -4.50 -0.17
CA LYS A 51 26.20 -5.96 -0.25
C LYS A 51 25.15 -6.67 -1.08
N ILE A 52 24.10 -5.99 -1.54
CA ILE A 52 23.01 -6.60 -2.30
C ILE A 52 23.17 -6.26 -3.77
N ALA A 53 23.07 -7.27 -4.62
CA ALA A 53 22.98 -7.12 -6.06
C ALA A 53 21.80 -7.96 -6.59
N ILE A 54 21.18 -7.53 -7.68
CA ILE A 54 20.04 -8.20 -8.28
C ILE A 54 20.45 -8.65 -9.68
N ILE A 55 20.17 -9.91 -10.00
CA ILE A 55 20.24 -10.44 -11.35
C ILE A 55 18.81 -10.59 -11.86
N ALA A 56 18.45 -9.73 -12.79
CA ALA A 56 17.11 -9.60 -13.31
C ALA A 56 16.84 -10.58 -14.45
N ILE A 57 15.77 -11.34 -14.32
CA ILE A 57 15.13 -12.03 -15.42
C ILE A 57 14.29 -10.96 -16.15
N ASP A 58 14.94 -10.26 -17.06
CA ASP A 58 14.41 -9.10 -17.78
C ASP A 58 13.90 -9.47 -19.20
N ASP A 59 13.27 -8.52 -19.87
CA ASP A 59 12.74 -8.73 -21.22
C ASP A 59 13.84 -9.08 -22.22
N GLU A 60 15.07 -8.52 -22.06
CA GLU A 60 16.22 -8.86 -22.91
C GLU A 60 16.63 -10.32 -22.71
N SER A 61 16.70 -10.78 -21.47
CA SER A 61 17.03 -12.17 -21.16
C SER A 61 16.01 -13.14 -21.74
N ILE A 62 14.70 -12.83 -21.61
CA ILE A 62 13.63 -13.68 -22.16
C ILE A 62 13.71 -13.72 -23.68
N ALA A 63 13.95 -12.59 -24.33
CA ALA A 63 14.07 -12.54 -25.79
C ALA A 63 15.27 -13.34 -26.33
N ASN A 64 16.37 -13.43 -25.58
CA ASN A 64 17.57 -14.14 -25.98
C ASN A 64 17.52 -15.66 -25.70
N PHE A 65 16.78 -16.09 -24.66
CA PHE A 65 16.61 -17.50 -24.29
C PHE A 65 15.30 -18.12 -24.79
N GLU A 66 14.55 -17.41 -25.63
CA GLU A 66 13.39 -17.79 -26.45
C GLU A 66 12.10 -18.16 -25.73
N SER A 67 12.09 -18.65 -24.51
CA SER A 67 10.85 -19.03 -23.82
C SER A 67 10.94 -18.97 -22.31
N TRP A 68 9.88 -18.51 -21.68
CA TRP A 68 9.70 -18.56 -20.24
C TRP A 68 8.51 -19.49 -19.90
N PRO A 69 8.58 -20.32 -18.85
CA PRO A 69 9.71 -20.51 -17.92
C PRO A 69 10.89 -21.29 -18.53
N TRP A 70 12.11 -20.88 -18.16
CA TRP A 70 13.34 -21.48 -18.67
C TRP A 70 13.59 -22.89 -18.15
N PRO A 71 14.35 -23.72 -18.92
CA PRO A 71 14.89 -24.96 -18.42
C PRO A 71 15.78 -24.74 -17.18
N ARG A 72 15.75 -25.69 -16.25
CA ARG A 72 16.44 -25.54 -14.96
C ARG A 72 17.96 -25.62 -15.06
N ASP A 73 18.50 -26.21 -16.10
CA ASP A 73 19.93 -26.20 -16.42
C ASP A 73 20.46 -24.78 -16.65
N LEU A 74 19.64 -23.87 -17.17
CA LEU A 74 20.01 -22.46 -17.29
C LEU A 74 20.19 -21.82 -15.91
N HIS A 75 19.28 -22.10 -14.97
CA HIS A 75 19.41 -21.65 -13.58
C HIS A 75 20.63 -22.28 -12.89
N ALA A 76 20.91 -23.57 -13.17
CA ALA A 76 22.10 -24.26 -12.69
C ALA A 76 23.38 -23.56 -13.15
N ALA A 77 23.47 -23.23 -14.44
CA ALA A 77 24.62 -22.55 -15.02
C ALA A 77 24.89 -21.17 -14.40
N LEU A 78 23.83 -20.41 -14.04
CA LEU A 78 23.99 -19.15 -13.33
C LEU A 78 24.51 -19.38 -11.90
N ILE A 79 23.92 -20.35 -11.17
CA ILE A 79 24.34 -20.67 -9.79
C ILE A 79 25.82 -21.09 -9.78
N ASP A 80 26.25 -21.92 -10.73
CA ASP A 80 27.64 -22.35 -10.84
C ASP A 80 28.58 -21.16 -11.06
N LYS A 81 28.26 -20.26 -12.01
CA LYS A 81 29.02 -19.03 -12.25
C LYS A 81 29.09 -18.13 -11.01
N LEU A 82 27.98 -17.93 -10.31
CA LEU A 82 27.95 -17.13 -9.09
C LEU A 82 28.76 -17.77 -7.96
N THR A 83 28.77 -19.11 -7.89
CA THR A 83 29.60 -19.87 -6.93
C THR A 83 31.09 -19.68 -7.25
N GLU A 84 31.49 -19.75 -8.52
CA GLU A 84 32.85 -19.43 -8.96
C GLU A 84 33.23 -17.97 -8.66
N GLY A 85 32.29 -17.03 -8.79
CA GLY A 85 32.45 -15.63 -8.44
C GLY A 85 32.58 -15.34 -6.94
N GLY A 86 32.38 -16.34 -6.08
CA GLY A 86 32.49 -16.20 -4.62
C GLY A 86 31.35 -15.42 -4.01
N VAL A 87 30.15 -15.58 -4.52
CA VAL A 87 28.92 -14.99 -3.97
C VAL A 87 28.65 -15.55 -2.57
N LYS A 88 28.26 -14.69 -1.63
CA LYS A 88 28.03 -15.09 -0.24
C LYS A 88 26.72 -15.83 -0.06
N VAL A 89 25.62 -15.32 -0.62
CA VAL A 89 24.28 -15.92 -0.59
C VAL A 89 23.59 -15.69 -1.93
N ILE A 90 22.91 -16.69 -2.44
CA ILE A 90 22.08 -16.62 -3.62
C ILE A 90 20.61 -16.79 -3.20
N GLY A 91 19.81 -15.74 -3.32
CA GLY A 91 18.37 -15.78 -3.09
C GLY A 91 17.62 -16.01 -4.39
N GLN A 92 17.02 -17.20 -4.56
CA GLN A 92 16.28 -17.55 -5.76
C GLN A 92 14.78 -17.40 -5.54
N THR A 93 14.17 -16.45 -6.26
CA THR A 93 12.73 -16.17 -6.13
C THR A 93 11.85 -16.96 -7.09
N VAL A 94 12.45 -17.65 -8.06
CA VAL A 94 11.71 -18.53 -8.96
C VAL A 94 11.23 -19.76 -8.18
N LEU A 95 9.94 -20.07 -8.32
CA LEU A 95 9.31 -21.19 -7.64
C LEU A 95 9.53 -22.50 -8.42
N PHE A 96 10.11 -23.48 -7.78
CA PHE A 96 10.36 -24.82 -8.33
C PHE A 96 9.47 -25.87 -7.68
N VAL A 97 8.15 -25.69 -7.78
CA VAL A 97 7.15 -26.49 -7.06
C VAL A 97 6.77 -27.80 -7.77
N ASP A 98 6.97 -27.87 -9.07
CA ASP A 98 6.68 -29.06 -9.89
C ASP A 98 7.94 -29.56 -10.61
N PRO A 99 8.12 -30.87 -10.80
CA PRO A 99 9.19 -31.42 -11.64
C PRO A 99 9.11 -30.87 -13.06
N GLN A 100 10.26 -30.53 -13.65
CA GLN A 100 10.29 -30.04 -15.02
C GLN A 100 10.11 -31.19 -16.01
N ARG A 101 9.05 -31.13 -16.82
CA ARG A 101 8.82 -32.06 -17.93
C ARG A 101 9.59 -31.59 -19.17
N GLN A 102 10.64 -32.29 -19.52
CA GLN A 102 11.31 -32.08 -20.80
C GLN A 102 10.74 -32.97 -21.88
N ALA A 103 10.53 -32.41 -23.08
CA ALA A 103 10.11 -33.18 -24.23
C ALA A 103 11.17 -34.25 -24.54
N GLY A 104 10.76 -35.51 -24.58
CA GLY A 104 11.64 -36.64 -24.83
C GLY A 104 12.13 -37.42 -23.59
N MET A 105 12.06 -36.84 -22.36
CA MET A 105 12.45 -37.55 -21.16
C MET A 105 11.60 -38.81 -20.91
N ASP A 106 10.28 -38.71 -21.12
CA ASP A 106 9.39 -39.85 -20.99
C ASP A 106 9.73 -40.96 -21.98
N HIS A 107 10.08 -40.60 -23.20
CA HIS A 107 10.54 -41.58 -24.22
C HIS A 107 11.88 -42.25 -23.85
N ILE A 108 12.81 -41.49 -23.28
CA ILE A 108 14.08 -42.07 -22.80
C ILE A 108 13.83 -43.03 -21.66
N ARG A 109 12.98 -42.68 -20.71
CA ARG A 109 12.59 -43.57 -19.59
C ARG A 109 11.87 -44.82 -20.08
N ASP A 110 10.91 -44.68 -20.99
CA ASP A 110 10.25 -45.80 -21.65
C ASP A 110 11.26 -46.73 -22.34
N LEU A 111 12.28 -46.17 -23.00
CA LEU A 111 13.35 -46.94 -23.61
C LEU A 111 14.24 -47.67 -22.59
N ILE A 112 14.58 -47.01 -21.48
CA ILE A 112 15.34 -47.61 -20.38
C ILE A 112 14.53 -48.75 -19.74
N ASP A 113 13.23 -48.52 -19.48
CA ASP A 113 12.33 -49.53 -18.90
C ASP A 113 12.17 -50.72 -19.89
N PHE A 114 11.98 -50.46 -21.19
CA PHE A 114 11.95 -51.52 -22.19
C PHE A 114 13.27 -52.26 -22.23
N PHE A 115 14.40 -51.58 -22.18
CA PHE A 115 15.72 -52.19 -22.19
C PHE A 115 15.95 -53.08 -20.95
N SER A 116 15.50 -52.63 -19.78
CA SER A 116 15.63 -53.39 -18.52
C SER A 116 14.71 -54.58 -18.40
N THR A 117 13.57 -54.56 -19.12
CA THR A 117 12.59 -55.68 -19.12
C THR A 117 12.77 -56.64 -20.29
N ALA A 118 13.44 -56.21 -21.35
CA ALA A 118 13.76 -57.04 -22.50
C ALA A 118 14.95 -57.98 -22.15
N SER A 119 14.99 -59.13 -22.83
CA SER A 119 16.03 -60.18 -22.58
C SER A 119 17.41 -59.79 -23.18
N PHE A 120 17.73 -58.53 -23.37
CA PHE A 120 19.02 -58.10 -23.94
C PHE A 120 20.21 -58.50 -23.06
N ASP A 121 20.07 -58.45 -21.75
CA ASP A 121 21.14 -58.84 -20.81
C ASP A 121 21.38 -60.37 -20.79
N ASP A 122 20.41 -61.19 -21.24
CA ASP A 122 20.52 -62.66 -21.30
C ASP A 122 21.17 -63.13 -22.60
N VAL A 123 21.05 -62.35 -23.70
CA VAL A 123 21.54 -62.75 -25.02
C VAL A 123 23.03 -63.12 -25.05
N PRO A 124 23.96 -62.39 -24.39
CA PRO A 124 25.36 -62.80 -24.35
C PRO A 124 25.57 -64.14 -23.68
N ALA A 125 24.84 -64.43 -22.59
CA ALA A 125 24.93 -65.71 -21.87
C ALA A 125 24.36 -66.86 -22.69
N ASP A 126 23.27 -66.65 -23.43
CA ASP A 126 22.70 -67.61 -24.36
C ASP A 126 23.63 -67.93 -25.52
N ILE A 127 24.31 -66.92 -26.07
CA ILE A 127 25.31 -67.06 -27.12
C ILE A 127 26.53 -67.82 -26.59
N ASP A 128 27.00 -67.58 -25.35
CA ASP A 128 28.09 -68.33 -24.73
C ASP A 128 27.70 -69.77 -24.47
N ALA A 129 26.48 -70.03 -24.00
CA ALA A 129 25.94 -71.36 -23.83
C ALA A 129 25.87 -72.13 -25.15
N LEU A 130 25.46 -71.47 -26.22
CA LEU A 130 25.47 -72.07 -27.58
C LEU A 130 26.89 -72.40 -28.03
N GLY A 131 27.86 -71.50 -27.78
CA GLY A 131 29.28 -71.75 -28.09
C GLY A 131 29.83 -72.94 -27.32
N ALA A 132 29.53 -73.05 -26.02
CA ALA A 132 29.92 -74.19 -25.19
C ALA A 132 29.29 -75.53 -25.68
N MET A 133 28.04 -75.52 -26.15
CA MET A 133 27.39 -76.67 -26.74
C MET A 133 28.08 -77.11 -28.04
N LEU A 134 28.46 -76.18 -28.91
CA LEU A 134 29.19 -76.44 -30.15
C LEU A 134 30.57 -77.01 -29.86
N GLU A 135 31.27 -76.61 -28.83
CA GLU A 135 32.53 -77.16 -28.38
C GLU A 135 32.37 -78.64 -27.93
N PHE A 136 31.29 -78.90 -27.15
CA PHE A 136 31.02 -80.22 -26.61
C PHE A 136 30.65 -81.27 -27.68
N GLU A 137 29.88 -80.87 -28.71
CA GLU A 137 29.44 -81.75 -29.81
C GLU A 137 30.41 -81.79 -31.00
N GLY A 138 31.59 -81.27 -30.91
CA GLY A 138 32.57 -80.89 -31.95
C GLY A 138 33.18 -82.04 -32.82
N ASN A 139 32.58 -83.24 -32.93
CA ASN A 139 33.09 -84.35 -33.70
C ASN A 139 32.66 -84.35 -35.21
N SER A 140 31.73 -83.51 -35.63
CA SER A 140 31.28 -83.37 -37.00
C SER A 140 32.06 -82.28 -37.74
N PRO A 141 32.45 -82.45 -38.99
CA PRO A 141 33.11 -81.39 -39.77
C PRO A 141 32.28 -80.09 -39.88
N ALA A 142 30.96 -80.22 -40.00
CA ALA A 142 30.05 -79.08 -40.06
C ALA A 142 29.99 -78.27 -38.72
N VAL A 143 30.04 -78.96 -37.59
CA VAL A 143 30.06 -78.31 -36.29
C VAL A 143 31.38 -77.58 -36.04
N LYS A 144 32.51 -78.14 -36.51
CA LYS A 144 33.82 -77.46 -36.48
C LYS A 144 33.84 -76.16 -37.24
N GLU A 145 33.25 -76.14 -38.44
CA GLU A 145 33.17 -74.96 -39.26
C GLU A 145 32.31 -73.87 -38.60
N ILE A 146 31.19 -74.23 -38.00
CA ILE A 146 30.35 -73.31 -37.24
C ILE A 146 31.08 -72.76 -35.98
N LEU A 147 31.80 -73.65 -35.24
CA LEU A 147 32.59 -73.27 -34.11
C LEU A 147 33.74 -72.32 -34.49
N GLU A 148 34.46 -72.60 -35.57
CA GLU A 148 35.49 -71.68 -36.06
C GLU A 148 34.92 -70.32 -36.48
N PHE A 149 33.73 -70.26 -37.10
CA PHE A 149 33.03 -69.03 -37.42
C PHE A 149 32.60 -68.29 -36.12
N TYR A 150 32.04 -68.99 -35.13
CA TYR A 150 31.68 -68.43 -33.84
C TYR A 150 32.88 -67.77 -33.15
N LEU A 151 33.99 -68.51 -33.02
CA LEU A 151 35.22 -68.03 -32.38
C LEU A 151 35.85 -66.86 -33.14
N GLN A 152 35.91 -66.92 -34.51
CA GLN A 152 36.45 -65.85 -35.32
C GLN A 152 35.57 -64.62 -35.34
N SER A 153 34.25 -64.79 -35.29
CA SER A 153 33.32 -63.69 -35.35
C SER A 153 33.35 -62.83 -34.08
N SER A 154 33.80 -63.40 -32.93
CA SER A 154 33.75 -62.70 -31.61
C SER A 154 32.38 -62.10 -31.32
N ILE A 155 31.29 -62.74 -31.75
CA ILE A 155 29.93 -62.18 -31.73
C ILE A 155 29.46 -61.84 -30.29
N ASN A 156 29.77 -62.73 -29.33
CA ASN A 156 29.41 -62.49 -27.92
C ASN A 156 30.08 -61.22 -27.37
N THR A 157 31.41 -61.09 -27.55
CA THR A 157 32.17 -59.93 -27.08
C THR A 157 31.70 -58.63 -27.73
N ARG A 158 31.34 -58.67 -29.00
CA ARG A 158 30.78 -57.50 -29.68
C ARG A 158 29.39 -57.15 -29.19
N MET A 159 28.50 -58.15 -29.05
CA MET A 159 27.13 -57.98 -28.57
C MET A 159 27.12 -57.44 -27.15
N SER A 160 27.89 -58.01 -26.23
CA SER A 160 28.04 -57.53 -24.86
C SER A 160 28.49 -56.08 -24.80
N ARG A 161 29.47 -55.71 -25.64
CA ARG A 161 29.97 -54.33 -25.71
C ARG A 161 28.93 -53.38 -26.28
N ASP A 162 28.18 -53.79 -27.30
CA ASP A 162 27.18 -52.95 -27.95
C ASP A 162 25.99 -52.74 -27.01
N ILE A 163 25.56 -53.78 -26.27
CA ILE A 163 24.52 -53.71 -25.24
C ILE A 163 24.93 -52.74 -24.11
N GLU A 164 26.15 -52.92 -23.56
CA GLU A 164 26.66 -52.05 -22.49
C GLU A 164 26.83 -50.58 -22.96
N THR A 165 27.29 -50.41 -24.23
CA THR A 165 27.40 -49.08 -24.83
C THR A 165 26.04 -48.40 -24.99
N LEU A 166 25.02 -49.17 -25.44
CA LEU A 166 23.66 -48.62 -25.58
C LEU A 166 23.07 -48.26 -24.23
N LYS A 167 23.24 -49.12 -23.22
CA LYS A 167 22.80 -48.89 -21.82
C LYS A 167 23.45 -47.63 -21.25
N SER A 168 24.78 -47.47 -21.41
CA SER A 168 25.50 -46.27 -21.00
C SER A 168 24.97 -45.01 -21.69
N ARG A 169 24.75 -45.05 -23.02
CA ARG A 169 24.22 -43.90 -23.76
C ARG A 169 22.79 -43.52 -23.37
N LEU A 170 21.92 -44.50 -23.10
CA LEU A 170 20.57 -44.23 -22.62
C LEU A 170 20.60 -43.52 -21.24
N PHE A 171 21.47 -44.01 -20.35
CA PHE A 171 21.65 -43.43 -19.03
C PHE A 171 22.29 -42.03 -19.10
N GLU A 172 23.28 -41.83 -19.96
CA GLU A 172 23.86 -40.51 -20.23
C GLU A 172 22.83 -39.54 -20.80
N ALA A 173 21.95 -40.02 -21.69
CA ALA A 173 20.87 -39.20 -22.27
C ALA A 173 19.82 -38.81 -21.18
N GLU A 174 19.45 -39.75 -20.30
CA GLU A 174 18.56 -39.45 -19.18
C GLU A 174 19.18 -38.39 -18.25
N GLN A 175 20.45 -38.55 -17.89
CA GLN A 175 21.14 -37.59 -17.03
C GLN A 175 21.24 -36.20 -17.70
N ALA A 176 21.56 -36.18 -19.01
CA ALA A 176 21.69 -34.92 -19.75
C ALA A 176 20.36 -34.19 -19.94
N LEU A 177 19.24 -34.90 -19.97
CA LEU A 177 17.89 -34.33 -20.06
C LEU A 177 17.25 -34.04 -18.70
N ASN A 178 17.82 -34.52 -17.59
CA ASN A 178 17.29 -34.30 -16.27
C ASN A 178 17.75 -32.94 -15.71
N SER A 179 17.11 -31.86 -16.16
CA SER A 179 17.44 -30.50 -15.72
C SER A 179 17.21 -30.27 -14.23
N ASP A 180 16.27 -31.01 -13.58
CA ASP A 180 16.06 -30.96 -12.13
C ASP A 180 17.30 -31.48 -11.38
N ALA A 181 17.86 -32.62 -11.82
CA ALA A 181 19.08 -33.19 -11.23
C ALA A 181 20.30 -32.28 -11.46
N ILE A 182 20.41 -31.65 -12.63
CA ILE A 182 21.48 -30.70 -12.94
C ILE A 182 21.43 -29.50 -11.98
N LEU A 183 20.23 -28.93 -11.78
CA LEU A 183 20.04 -27.83 -10.84
C LEU A 183 20.30 -28.26 -9.39
N ALA A 184 19.83 -29.43 -8.99
CA ALA A 184 20.05 -29.99 -7.65
C ALA A 184 21.55 -30.12 -7.34
N GLU A 185 22.34 -30.63 -8.28
CA GLU A 185 23.79 -30.78 -8.12
C GLU A 185 24.51 -29.42 -8.04
N SER A 186 24.06 -28.41 -8.81
CA SER A 186 24.60 -27.05 -8.71
C SER A 186 24.28 -26.41 -7.35
N ILE A 187 23.04 -26.56 -6.84
CA ILE A 187 22.65 -26.09 -5.50
C ILE A 187 23.49 -26.76 -4.42
N LYS A 188 23.67 -28.07 -4.51
CA LYS A 188 24.47 -28.88 -3.56
C LYS A 188 25.94 -28.44 -3.54
N ARG A 189 26.54 -28.14 -4.69
CA ARG A 189 27.90 -27.62 -4.78
C ARG A 189 28.04 -26.22 -4.19
N SER A 190 27.07 -25.37 -4.45
CA SER A 190 27.05 -23.97 -4.05
C SER A 190 26.93 -23.80 -2.53
N LYS A 191 26.09 -24.60 -1.85
CA LYS A 191 25.84 -24.60 -0.40
C LYS A 191 25.33 -23.28 0.19
N ASN A 192 25.02 -22.28 -0.63
CA ASN A 192 24.60 -20.93 -0.22
C ASN A 192 23.34 -20.45 -0.91
N VAL A 193 22.60 -21.36 -1.57
CA VAL A 193 21.34 -21.04 -2.27
C VAL A 193 20.17 -21.13 -1.30
N VAL A 194 19.41 -20.04 -1.21
CA VAL A 194 18.13 -19.95 -0.48
C VAL A 194 17.00 -20.02 -1.50
N LEU A 195 16.10 -20.99 -1.34
CA LEU A 195 14.97 -21.20 -2.25
C LEU A 195 13.68 -20.63 -1.68
N ALA A 196 12.79 -20.21 -2.58
CA ALA A 196 11.48 -19.69 -2.26
C ALA A 196 10.44 -20.80 -2.12
N ALA A 197 9.53 -20.64 -1.16
CA ALA A 197 8.28 -21.39 -1.02
C ALA A 197 7.10 -20.40 -0.92
N VAL A 198 5.89 -20.85 -1.18
CA VAL A 198 4.66 -20.06 -0.98
C VAL A 198 3.73 -20.82 -0.05
N PHE A 199 3.16 -20.13 0.93
CA PHE A 199 2.16 -20.67 1.83
C PHE A 199 0.77 -20.13 1.47
N ILE A 200 -0.24 -20.99 1.59
CA ILE A 200 -1.64 -20.66 1.29
C ILE A 200 -2.29 -20.19 2.57
N GLU A 201 -2.68 -18.91 2.63
CA GLU A 201 -3.35 -18.33 3.79
C GLU A 201 -4.71 -19.00 4.06
N GLY A 202 -5.03 -19.18 5.32
CA GLY A 202 -6.30 -19.76 5.75
C GLY A 202 -6.33 -20.05 7.25
N ILE A 203 -7.52 -20.36 7.75
CA ILE A 203 -7.70 -20.76 9.15
C ILE A 203 -7.59 -22.26 9.25
N PRO A 204 -6.54 -22.81 9.90
CA PRO A 204 -6.34 -24.24 10.00
C PRO A 204 -7.47 -24.92 10.80
N ARG A 205 -7.95 -26.06 10.29
CA ARG A 205 -8.95 -26.89 10.94
C ARG A 205 -8.45 -28.34 10.95
N GLY A 206 -8.31 -28.91 12.13
CA GLY A 206 -7.77 -30.27 12.25
C GLY A 206 -6.27 -30.36 11.97
N ASN A 207 -5.85 -31.43 11.33
CA ASN A 207 -4.48 -31.66 10.89
C ASN A 207 -4.31 -31.26 9.42
N PRO A 208 -3.08 -31.01 8.95
CA PRO A 208 -2.81 -30.75 7.53
C PRO A 208 -3.21 -31.95 6.67
N ASP A 209 -3.71 -31.67 5.46
CA ASP A 209 -4.12 -32.70 4.49
C ASP A 209 -2.93 -33.53 3.98
N ALA A 210 -1.74 -32.92 3.94
CA ALA A 210 -0.48 -33.56 3.57
C ALA A 210 0.64 -33.11 4.51
N GLU A 211 1.52 -34.05 4.87
CA GLU A 211 2.73 -33.74 5.62
C GLU A 211 3.74 -33.01 4.73
N LEU A 212 4.39 -32.01 5.30
CA LEU A 212 5.47 -31.31 4.60
C LEU A 212 6.71 -32.20 4.54
N PRO A 213 7.51 -32.10 3.46
CA PRO A 213 8.78 -32.80 3.35
C PRO A 213 9.73 -32.48 4.51
N ASP A 214 10.60 -33.44 4.87
CA ASP A 214 11.53 -33.31 6.01
C ASP A 214 12.42 -32.07 5.93
N TYR A 215 12.87 -31.69 4.75
CA TYR A 215 13.68 -30.47 4.59
C TYR A 215 12.89 -29.20 4.93
N MET A 216 11.56 -29.17 4.73
CA MET A 216 10.71 -28.07 5.19
C MET A 216 10.60 -28.08 6.71
N LEU A 217 10.48 -29.25 7.33
CA LEU A 217 10.45 -29.36 8.80
C LEU A 217 11.73 -28.82 9.43
N GLN A 218 12.89 -29.06 8.80
CA GLN A 218 14.20 -28.54 9.22
C GLN A 218 14.31 -27.02 9.07
N ASN A 219 13.54 -26.42 8.17
CA ASN A 219 13.49 -24.96 7.96
C ASN A 219 12.44 -24.27 8.85
N SER A 220 11.75 -24.99 9.75
CA SER A 220 10.84 -24.39 10.72
C SER A 220 11.59 -23.79 11.91
N LEU A 221 11.05 -22.67 12.43
CA LEU A 221 11.62 -21.99 13.60
C LEU A 221 11.36 -22.76 14.88
N SER A 222 12.40 -23.02 15.67
CA SER A 222 12.35 -23.77 16.92
C SER A 222 12.25 -22.86 18.17
N GLU A 223 12.92 -21.70 18.15
CA GLU A 223 13.03 -20.77 19.27
C GLU A 223 11.87 -19.75 19.27
N ILE A 224 10.69 -20.19 19.71
CA ILE A 224 9.48 -19.34 19.81
C ILE A 224 9.19 -19.05 21.27
N ARG A 225 9.27 -17.78 21.66
CA ARG A 225 9.07 -17.28 23.02
C ARG A 225 7.68 -16.65 23.19
N ASP A 226 7.24 -16.53 24.42
CA ASP A 226 5.98 -15.86 24.82
C ASP A 226 4.70 -16.46 24.23
N ARG A 227 4.72 -17.73 23.83
CA ARG A 227 3.55 -18.42 23.26
C ARG A 227 2.29 -18.32 24.14
N VAL A 228 2.43 -18.47 25.47
CA VAL A 228 1.30 -18.41 26.40
C VAL A 228 0.70 -17.01 26.48
N ALA A 229 1.55 -15.97 26.52
CA ALA A 229 1.11 -14.58 26.55
C ALA A 229 0.43 -14.19 25.23
N ALA A 230 1.00 -14.59 24.10
CA ALA A 230 0.44 -14.37 22.77
C ALA A 230 -0.89 -15.12 22.59
N GLN A 231 -0.97 -16.38 23.02
CA GLN A 231 -2.20 -17.18 22.94
C GLN A 231 -3.35 -16.55 23.74
N ASN A 232 -3.08 -16.07 24.94
CA ASN A 232 -4.09 -15.42 25.76
C ASN A 232 -4.63 -14.11 25.15
N LYS A 233 -3.84 -13.45 24.30
CA LYS A 233 -4.20 -12.21 23.59
C LYS A 233 -4.69 -12.45 22.17
N GLY A 234 -4.59 -13.68 21.63
CA GLY A 234 -4.90 -14.00 20.23
C GLY A 234 -3.94 -13.36 19.23
N LEU A 235 -2.69 -13.12 19.63
CA LEU A 235 -1.67 -12.41 18.84
C LEU A 235 -0.69 -13.43 18.24
N PHE A 236 -1.03 -13.96 17.07
CA PHE A 236 -0.18 -14.89 16.31
C PHE A 236 0.09 -14.36 14.90
N PRO A 237 1.19 -14.81 14.27
CA PRO A 237 1.42 -14.57 12.84
C PRO A 237 0.26 -15.07 11.98
N PHE A 238 0.22 -14.63 10.73
CA PHE A 238 -0.82 -15.09 9.80
C PHE A 238 -0.78 -16.59 9.63
N SER A 239 -1.94 -17.21 9.81
CA SER A 239 -2.11 -18.65 9.71
C SER A 239 -2.25 -19.11 8.25
N THR A 240 -1.69 -20.29 7.96
CA THR A 240 -1.72 -20.90 6.65
C THR A 240 -2.20 -22.35 6.73
N VAL A 241 -2.80 -22.86 5.65
CA VAL A 241 -3.41 -24.18 5.57
C VAL A 241 -2.75 -25.10 4.54
N GLY A 242 -1.91 -24.54 3.67
CA GLY A 242 -1.18 -25.26 2.63
C GLY A 242 0.18 -24.63 2.37
N ALA A 243 1.04 -25.37 1.69
CA ALA A 243 2.33 -24.87 1.23
C ALA A 243 2.67 -25.43 -0.15
N LEU A 244 3.38 -24.64 -0.93
CA LEU A 244 3.97 -24.97 -2.22
C LEU A 244 5.50 -24.88 -2.06
N PRO A 245 6.15 -25.91 -1.53
CA PRO A 245 7.60 -25.94 -1.34
C PRO A 245 8.30 -26.27 -2.66
N PRO A 246 9.63 -26.04 -2.78
CA PRO A 246 10.43 -26.57 -3.87
C PRO A 246 10.31 -28.10 -3.94
N ILE A 247 10.51 -28.70 -5.12
CA ILE A 247 10.56 -30.17 -5.23
C ILE A 247 11.64 -30.76 -4.31
N PRO A 248 11.46 -31.97 -3.78
CA PRO A 248 12.40 -32.56 -2.83
C PRO A 248 13.84 -32.61 -3.33
N GLU A 249 14.05 -32.90 -4.62
CA GLU A 249 15.37 -32.99 -5.25
C GLU A 249 16.18 -31.69 -5.09
N LEU A 250 15.50 -30.54 -5.08
CA LEU A 250 16.14 -29.23 -4.90
C LEU A 250 16.17 -28.82 -3.42
N GLY A 251 15.05 -29.03 -2.72
CA GLY A 251 14.85 -28.58 -1.37
C GLY A 251 15.84 -29.17 -0.36
N ILE A 252 16.21 -30.46 -0.49
CA ILE A 252 17.17 -31.15 0.38
C ILE A 252 18.59 -30.60 0.28
N HIS A 253 18.93 -29.95 -0.81
CA HIS A 253 20.27 -29.38 -1.09
C HIS A 253 20.33 -27.88 -0.85
N ALA A 254 19.20 -27.22 -0.66
CA ALA A 254 19.15 -25.79 -0.39
C ALA A 254 19.80 -25.45 0.96
N ALA A 255 20.53 -24.34 1.03
CA ALA A 255 21.07 -23.81 2.29
C ALA A 255 19.94 -23.41 3.26
N ALA A 256 18.84 -22.94 2.72
CA ALA A 256 17.60 -22.65 3.46
C ALA A 256 16.41 -22.55 2.49
N VAL A 257 15.20 -22.69 3.05
CA VAL A 257 13.94 -22.42 2.34
C VAL A 257 13.15 -21.42 3.17
N GLY A 258 12.63 -20.35 2.51
CA GLY A 258 11.82 -19.33 3.14
C GLY A 258 10.60 -18.97 2.30
N HIS A 259 9.54 -18.44 2.95
CA HIS A 259 8.35 -18.06 2.22
C HIS A 259 8.53 -16.72 1.48
N LEU A 260 7.88 -16.61 0.33
CA LEU A 260 7.83 -15.40 -0.51
C LEU A 260 6.46 -14.70 -0.43
N ASN A 261 5.67 -15.00 0.59
CA ASN A 261 4.37 -14.40 0.75
C ASN A 261 4.50 -12.90 1.02
N SER A 262 3.75 -12.12 0.29
CA SER A 262 3.58 -10.69 0.47
C SER A 262 2.13 -10.41 0.84
N LYS A 263 1.91 -9.48 1.77
CA LYS A 263 0.57 -9.09 2.19
C LYS A 263 0.38 -7.59 1.97
N PRO A 264 -0.32 -7.20 0.91
CA PRO A 264 -0.64 -5.80 0.68
C PRO A 264 -1.60 -5.26 1.75
N ASP A 265 -1.49 -3.98 2.04
CA ASP A 265 -2.42 -3.22 2.88
C ASP A 265 -3.81 -3.10 2.20
N PHE A 266 -4.81 -2.57 2.90
CA PHE A 266 -6.19 -2.43 2.37
C PHE A 266 -6.27 -1.57 1.09
N ASP A 267 -5.30 -0.69 0.83
CA ASP A 267 -5.19 0.13 -0.38
C ASP A 267 -4.36 -0.53 -1.50
N GLY A 268 -3.94 -1.79 -1.30
CA GLY A 268 -3.14 -2.56 -2.24
C GLY A 268 -1.64 -2.30 -2.19
N SER A 269 -1.16 -1.39 -1.32
CA SER A 269 0.26 -1.07 -1.19
C SER A 269 0.98 -2.04 -0.25
N VAL A 270 2.17 -2.49 -0.64
CA VAL A 270 3.05 -3.33 0.18
C VAL A 270 3.95 -2.41 1.01
N ARG A 271 3.65 -2.28 2.31
CA ARG A 271 4.40 -1.46 3.27
C ARG A 271 5.18 -2.29 4.27
N TRP A 272 4.75 -3.50 4.47
CA TRP A 272 5.32 -4.43 5.43
C TRP A 272 5.54 -5.80 4.82
N GLU A 273 6.45 -6.52 5.44
CA GLU A 273 6.75 -7.91 5.11
C GLU A 273 6.44 -8.80 6.32
N PRO A 274 5.63 -9.84 6.15
CA PRO A 274 5.47 -10.86 7.18
C PRO A 274 6.78 -11.65 7.30
N LEU A 275 7.51 -11.48 8.41
CA LEU A 275 8.78 -12.19 8.63
C LEU A 275 8.57 -13.65 8.98
N VAL A 276 7.42 -13.98 9.57
CA VAL A 276 7.08 -15.31 10.03
C VAL A 276 5.63 -15.62 9.70
N LEU A 277 5.37 -16.81 9.19
CA LEU A 277 4.02 -17.36 8.99
C LEU A 277 3.81 -18.58 9.90
N GLN A 278 2.57 -18.79 10.32
CA GLN A 278 2.20 -19.97 11.09
C GLN A 278 1.54 -21.02 10.17
N TYR A 279 2.11 -22.22 10.13
CA TYR A 279 1.52 -23.39 9.49
C TYR A 279 1.18 -24.42 10.56
N TYR A 280 -0.09 -24.51 10.92
CA TYR A 280 -0.60 -25.31 12.03
C TYR A 280 0.16 -25.01 13.34
N ASP A 281 0.96 -25.93 13.84
CA ASP A 281 1.76 -25.79 15.08
C ASP A 281 3.19 -25.30 14.86
N ARG A 282 3.60 -25.07 13.60
CA ARG A 282 4.95 -24.68 13.20
C ARG A 282 4.99 -23.26 12.65
N PHE A 283 6.18 -22.68 12.70
CA PHE A 283 6.43 -21.31 12.24
C PHE A 283 7.53 -21.33 11.18
N TYR A 284 7.29 -20.63 10.08
CA TYR A 284 8.20 -20.60 8.94
C TYR A 284 8.67 -19.17 8.66
N PRO A 285 10.00 -18.96 8.49
CA PRO A 285 10.56 -17.63 8.21
C PRO A 285 10.35 -17.23 6.75
N SER A 286 10.33 -15.91 6.51
CA SER A 286 10.37 -15.34 5.16
C SER A 286 11.72 -15.62 4.48
N ILE A 287 11.72 -15.57 3.14
CA ILE A 287 12.95 -15.70 2.37
C ILE A 287 13.93 -14.55 2.66
N SER A 288 13.44 -13.34 2.91
CA SER A 288 14.26 -12.19 3.30
C SER A 288 15.00 -12.44 4.62
N LEU A 289 14.29 -13.02 5.61
CA LEU A 289 14.88 -13.37 6.91
C LEU A 289 15.92 -14.49 6.77
N GLN A 290 15.65 -15.51 5.95
CA GLN A 290 16.59 -16.60 5.67
C GLN A 290 17.86 -16.11 4.95
N ILE A 291 17.70 -15.24 3.93
CA ILE A 291 18.83 -14.64 3.21
C ILE A 291 19.67 -13.79 4.15
N ALA A 292 19.04 -12.98 5.00
CA ALA A 292 19.76 -12.19 6.00
C ALA A 292 20.51 -13.10 7.00
N ALA A 293 19.87 -14.16 7.52
CA ALA A 293 20.47 -15.14 8.42
C ALA A 293 21.72 -15.79 7.78
N LYS A 294 21.58 -16.33 6.56
CA LYS A 294 22.70 -16.98 5.86
C LYS A 294 23.81 -15.99 5.53
N SER A 295 23.49 -14.71 5.25
CA SER A 295 24.51 -13.68 5.06
C SER A 295 25.31 -13.35 6.32
N LEU A 296 24.74 -13.61 7.49
CA LEU A 296 25.39 -13.48 8.80
C LEU A 296 26.02 -14.80 9.28
N ASN A 297 25.98 -15.86 8.47
CA ASN A 297 26.39 -17.24 8.78
C ASN A 297 25.62 -17.85 9.96
N LEU A 298 24.33 -17.52 10.06
CA LEU A 298 23.41 -18.06 11.06
C LEU A 298 22.52 -19.14 10.45
N ASP A 299 22.14 -20.11 11.26
CA ASP A 299 21.17 -21.14 10.89
C ASP A 299 19.77 -20.79 11.41
N VAL A 300 18.74 -21.47 10.86
CA VAL A 300 17.33 -21.26 11.23
C VAL A 300 17.08 -21.41 12.73
N ASN A 301 17.81 -22.29 13.41
CA ASN A 301 17.71 -22.52 14.84
C ASN A 301 18.27 -21.37 15.70
N GLU A 302 19.03 -20.45 15.10
CA GLU A 302 19.58 -19.27 15.77
C GLU A 302 18.67 -18.04 15.61
N ILE A 303 17.57 -18.18 14.83
CA ILE A 303 16.53 -17.18 14.71
C ILE A 303 15.58 -17.34 15.90
N LYS A 304 15.44 -16.30 16.72
CA LYS A 304 14.57 -16.29 17.90
C LYS A 304 13.38 -15.39 17.66
N VAL A 305 12.20 -15.87 17.94
CA VAL A 305 10.95 -15.13 17.75
C VAL A 305 10.34 -14.80 19.09
N ASN A 306 10.19 -13.52 19.38
CA ASN A 306 9.39 -13.02 20.49
C ASN A 306 8.01 -12.65 19.91
N LEU A 307 7.01 -13.49 20.16
CA LEU A 307 5.68 -13.35 19.55
C LEU A 307 5.07 -11.99 19.88
N ALA A 308 4.50 -11.34 18.85
CA ALA A 308 3.89 -10.01 18.91
C ALA A 308 4.84 -8.85 19.25
N GLU A 309 6.16 -9.03 19.12
CA GLU A 309 7.14 -8.01 19.51
C GLU A 309 8.29 -7.89 18.51
N SER A 310 9.06 -8.97 18.29
CA SER A 310 10.30 -8.87 17.53
C SER A 310 10.81 -10.23 17.04
N VAL A 311 11.73 -10.18 16.07
CA VAL A 311 12.53 -11.30 15.61
C VAL A 311 14.01 -10.96 15.85
N GLU A 312 14.71 -11.83 16.59
CA GLU A 312 16.14 -11.68 16.85
C GLU A 312 16.95 -12.52 15.85
N LEU A 313 17.94 -11.91 15.24
CA LEU A 313 18.85 -12.53 14.27
C LEU A 313 20.31 -12.27 14.68
N GLY A 314 20.87 -13.16 15.49
CA GLY A 314 22.17 -12.94 16.13
C GLY A 314 22.15 -11.73 17.05
N SER A 315 22.89 -10.65 16.67
CA SER A 315 22.90 -9.38 17.40
C SER A 315 21.85 -8.38 16.93
N LEU A 316 21.19 -8.64 15.79
CA LEU A 316 20.15 -7.76 15.23
C LEU A 316 18.80 -8.04 15.89
N THR A 317 18.03 -7.00 16.17
CA THR A 317 16.67 -7.11 16.71
C THR A 317 15.70 -6.39 15.78
N ILE A 318 14.93 -7.16 15.04
CA ILE A 318 13.94 -6.66 14.09
C ILE A 318 12.62 -6.46 14.84
N LYS A 319 12.26 -5.20 15.08
CA LYS A 319 10.97 -4.86 15.69
C LYS A 319 9.85 -5.07 14.69
N THR A 320 8.78 -5.70 15.16
CA THR A 320 7.61 -6.05 14.35
C THR A 320 6.32 -5.55 15.00
N ASP A 321 5.24 -5.67 14.27
CA ASP A 321 3.91 -5.53 14.84
C ASP A 321 3.46 -6.82 15.55
N SER A 322 2.20 -6.85 16.00
CA SER A 322 1.61 -8.01 16.68
C SER A 322 1.45 -9.25 15.81
N PHE A 323 1.60 -9.15 14.50
CA PHE A 323 1.53 -10.26 13.53
C PHE A 323 2.91 -10.65 12.97
N LEU A 324 3.99 -10.18 13.60
CA LEU A 324 5.37 -10.36 13.16
C LEU A 324 5.63 -9.80 11.74
N GLN A 325 4.99 -8.66 11.42
CA GLN A 325 5.27 -7.92 10.20
C GLN A 325 6.31 -6.82 10.48
N MET A 326 7.31 -6.72 9.64
CA MET A 326 8.27 -5.63 9.63
C MET A 326 7.80 -4.54 8.66
N ASN A 327 7.74 -3.28 9.09
CA ASN A 327 7.55 -2.16 8.16
C ASN A 327 8.83 -1.94 7.35
N THR A 328 8.81 -2.39 6.10
CA THR A 328 9.96 -2.32 5.20
C THR A 328 10.37 -0.87 4.94
N PHE A 329 11.66 -0.59 5.02
CA PHE A 329 12.22 0.68 4.58
C PHE A 329 12.45 0.67 3.08
N TYR A 330 11.78 1.56 2.36
CA TYR A 330 11.96 1.70 0.91
C TYR A 330 12.98 2.81 0.62
N TYR A 331 14.12 2.43 0.08
CA TYR A 331 15.19 3.34 -0.29
C TYR A 331 14.85 4.06 -1.59
N SER A 332 15.11 5.36 -1.63
CA SER A 332 14.82 6.18 -2.81
C SER A 332 15.75 5.84 -3.97
N ASP A 333 15.23 5.90 -5.20
CA ASP A 333 16.01 5.74 -6.41
C ASP A 333 17.02 6.88 -6.57
N ASN A 334 18.22 6.58 -7.05
CA ASN A 334 19.27 7.54 -7.32
C ASN A 334 19.14 8.08 -8.75
N ALA A 335 18.63 9.30 -8.90
CA ALA A 335 18.54 10.00 -10.20
C ALA A 335 17.89 9.18 -11.35
N GLY A 336 16.87 8.36 -11.01
CA GLY A 336 16.13 7.52 -11.96
C GLY A 336 16.73 6.12 -12.18
N ALA A 337 17.78 5.76 -11.46
CA ALA A 337 18.27 4.38 -11.38
C ALA A 337 17.76 3.72 -10.10
N PRO A 338 17.45 2.40 -10.12
CA PRO A 338 17.05 1.66 -8.92
C PRO A 338 18.03 1.84 -7.77
N ALA A 339 17.52 1.79 -6.53
CA ALA A 339 18.33 1.91 -5.32
C ALA A 339 19.42 0.83 -5.20
N PHE A 340 19.20 -0.32 -5.83
CA PHE A 340 20.12 -1.45 -5.86
C PHE A 340 20.74 -1.62 -7.24
N GLN A 341 21.92 -2.27 -7.28
CA GLN A 341 22.54 -2.70 -8.51
C GLN A 341 21.68 -3.80 -9.17
N VAL A 342 21.22 -3.56 -10.38
CA VAL A 342 20.45 -4.52 -11.18
C VAL A 342 21.21 -4.83 -12.47
N ASP A 343 21.45 -6.11 -12.72
CA ASP A 343 22.19 -6.60 -13.89
C ASP A 343 21.31 -7.61 -14.65
N SER A 344 21.38 -7.61 -15.99
CA SER A 344 20.63 -8.56 -16.82
C SER A 344 21.15 -9.98 -16.64
N TYR A 345 20.24 -10.93 -16.49
CA TYR A 345 20.56 -12.35 -16.40
C TYR A 345 21.37 -12.82 -17.63
N PHE A 346 20.97 -12.39 -18.83
CA PHE A 346 21.64 -12.70 -20.07
C PHE A 346 23.10 -12.20 -20.09
N ASP A 347 23.34 -10.99 -19.62
CA ASP A 347 24.68 -10.39 -19.59
C ASP A 347 25.63 -11.09 -18.61
N VAL A 348 25.08 -11.58 -17.49
CA VAL A 348 25.85 -12.36 -16.52
C VAL A 348 26.20 -13.74 -17.08
N ILE A 349 25.21 -14.44 -17.64
CA ILE A 349 25.43 -15.78 -18.20
C ILE A 349 26.39 -15.76 -19.39
N THR A 350 26.32 -14.73 -20.23
CA THR A 350 27.22 -14.61 -21.40
C THR A 350 28.62 -14.09 -21.04
N GLY A 351 28.84 -13.69 -19.77
CA GLY A 351 30.14 -13.20 -19.30
C GLY A 351 30.44 -11.75 -19.70
N LYS A 352 29.46 -10.98 -20.15
CA LYS A 352 29.60 -9.54 -20.39
C LYS A 352 29.87 -8.79 -19.08
N ILE A 353 29.32 -9.31 -17.97
CA ILE A 353 29.54 -8.75 -16.64
C ILE A 353 30.50 -9.64 -15.87
N PRO A 354 31.63 -9.09 -15.35
CA PRO A 354 32.61 -9.85 -14.61
C PRO A 354 32.05 -10.34 -13.26
N LEU A 355 32.32 -11.60 -12.91
CA LEU A 355 31.78 -12.27 -11.72
C LEU A 355 32.37 -11.71 -10.41
N GLU A 356 33.56 -11.13 -10.45
CA GLU A 356 34.22 -10.48 -9.32
C GLU A 356 33.36 -9.36 -8.71
N LYS A 357 32.46 -8.79 -9.50
CA LYS A 357 31.48 -7.77 -9.08
C LYS A 357 30.57 -8.27 -7.96
N TYR A 358 30.32 -9.59 -7.90
CA TYR A 358 29.41 -10.24 -6.96
C TYR A 358 30.12 -10.90 -5.77
N LYS A 359 31.45 -10.82 -5.71
CA LYS A 359 32.21 -11.42 -4.62
C LYS A 359 31.74 -10.89 -3.26
N ASP A 360 31.53 -11.81 -2.33
CA ASP A 360 31.06 -11.56 -0.94
C ASP A 360 29.70 -10.83 -0.84
N LYS A 361 28.93 -10.76 -1.97
CA LYS A 361 27.60 -10.13 -2.01
C LYS A 361 26.46 -11.15 -1.83
N ILE A 362 25.31 -10.62 -1.50
CA ILE A 362 24.02 -11.28 -1.57
C ILE A 362 23.49 -11.01 -2.97
N VAL A 363 23.23 -12.05 -3.74
CA VAL A 363 22.66 -11.95 -5.08
C VAL A 363 21.24 -12.45 -5.07
N LEU A 364 20.31 -11.59 -5.45
CA LEU A 364 18.90 -11.93 -5.58
C LEU A 364 18.57 -12.16 -7.05
N ILE A 365 18.02 -13.33 -7.38
CA ILE A 365 17.61 -13.68 -8.74
C ILE A 365 16.09 -13.63 -8.80
N GLY A 366 15.55 -12.80 -9.69
CA GLY A 366 14.11 -12.70 -9.85
C GLY A 366 13.69 -11.93 -11.08
N SER A 367 12.39 -11.98 -11.39
CA SER A 367 11.86 -11.35 -12.59
C SER A 367 11.67 -9.85 -12.45
N THR A 368 12.07 -9.14 -13.51
CA THR A 368 11.70 -7.76 -13.80
C THR A 368 11.04 -7.64 -15.17
N ALA A 369 10.89 -8.76 -15.90
CA ALA A 369 10.30 -8.77 -17.23
C ALA A 369 8.80 -8.51 -17.18
N THR A 370 8.31 -7.81 -18.19
CA THR A 370 6.89 -7.52 -18.37
C THR A 370 6.08 -8.82 -18.54
N GLY A 371 5.06 -9.00 -17.69
CA GLY A 371 4.20 -10.19 -17.73
C GLY A 371 4.77 -11.43 -17.01
N VAL A 372 5.93 -11.33 -16.41
CA VAL A 372 6.50 -12.34 -15.52
C VAL A 372 6.54 -11.80 -14.10
N GLY A 373 5.67 -12.32 -13.25
CA GLY A 373 5.42 -11.77 -11.91
C GLY A 373 4.38 -10.64 -11.90
N THR A 374 3.89 -10.33 -10.74
CA THR A 374 2.90 -9.25 -10.53
C THR A 374 3.60 -8.08 -9.86
N PRO A 375 3.73 -6.92 -10.54
CA PRO A 375 4.27 -5.73 -9.92
C PRO A 375 3.48 -5.32 -8.68
N GLN A 376 4.16 -4.80 -7.67
CA GLN A 376 3.62 -4.41 -6.39
C GLN A 376 3.56 -2.89 -6.26
N VAL A 377 2.45 -2.38 -5.74
CA VAL A 377 2.37 -0.98 -5.32
C VAL A 377 3.16 -0.83 -4.01
N THR A 378 4.04 0.15 -3.92
CA THR A 378 4.85 0.44 -2.74
C THR A 378 4.79 1.93 -2.40
N PRO A 379 5.23 2.38 -1.23
CA PRO A 379 5.29 3.80 -0.87
C PRO A 379 6.05 4.69 -1.85
N ILE A 380 7.04 4.16 -2.57
CA ILE A 380 7.91 4.92 -3.49
C ILE A 380 7.64 4.65 -4.98
N ASN A 381 6.97 3.55 -5.32
CA ASN A 381 6.74 3.14 -6.71
C ASN A 381 5.37 2.46 -6.84
N THR A 382 4.62 2.80 -7.88
CA THR A 382 3.29 2.23 -8.15
C THR A 382 3.33 0.87 -8.87
N ALA A 383 4.49 0.45 -9.34
CA ALA A 383 4.70 -0.82 -10.05
C ALA A 383 6.13 -1.31 -9.82
N MET A 384 6.45 -1.70 -8.59
CA MET A 384 7.77 -2.24 -8.23
C MET A 384 7.79 -3.75 -8.44
N GLU A 385 8.84 -4.24 -9.06
CA GLU A 385 9.03 -5.67 -9.26
C GLU A 385 9.29 -6.38 -7.92
N PRO A 386 8.75 -7.59 -7.71
CA PRO A 386 8.84 -8.29 -6.42
C PRO A 386 10.28 -8.54 -5.94
N VAL A 387 11.23 -8.76 -6.84
CA VAL A 387 12.64 -8.95 -6.48
C VAL A 387 13.26 -7.67 -5.90
N LEU A 388 12.84 -6.49 -6.37
CA LEU A 388 13.26 -5.21 -5.79
C LEU A 388 12.65 -5.01 -4.40
N THR A 389 11.36 -5.33 -4.22
CA THR A 389 10.72 -5.31 -2.89
C THR A 389 11.48 -6.21 -1.91
N LEU A 390 11.85 -7.43 -2.34
CA LEU A 390 12.67 -8.34 -1.55
C LEU A 390 14.03 -7.73 -1.18
N ALA A 391 14.68 -7.03 -2.13
CA ALA A 391 15.95 -6.36 -1.86
C ALA A 391 15.83 -5.27 -0.80
N HIS A 392 14.73 -4.49 -0.84
CA HIS A 392 14.42 -3.51 0.20
C HIS A 392 14.23 -4.19 1.57
N SER A 393 13.51 -5.30 1.64
CA SER A 393 13.30 -6.05 2.88
C SER A 393 14.60 -6.62 3.44
N VAL A 394 15.42 -7.27 2.61
CA VAL A 394 16.74 -7.80 3.04
C VAL A 394 17.65 -6.68 3.53
N SER A 395 17.70 -5.55 2.81
CA SER A 395 18.49 -4.39 3.20
C SER A 395 17.99 -3.78 4.52
N SER A 396 16.67 -3.69 4.69
CA SER A 396 16.05 -3.21 5.94
C SER A 396 16.46 -4.06 7.15
N ILE A 397 16.47 -5.37 7.00
CA ILE A 397 16.90 -6.31 8.06
C ILE A 397 18.38 -6.09 8.40
N LEU A 398 19.27 -6.05 7.39
CA LEU A 398 20.72 -5.98 7.60
C LEU A 398 21.19 -4.63 8.15
N ASN A 399 20.51 -3.55 7.82
CA ASN A 399 20.86 -2.21 8.27
C ASN A 399 20.07 -1.79 9.52
N GLU A 400 19.12 -2.63 10.01
CA GLU A 400 18.13 -2.27 11.03
C GLU A 400 17.32 -1.01 10.64
N ASP A 401 17.07 -0.86 9.33
CA ASP A 401 16.29 0.23 8.76
C ASP A 401 14.82 -0.21 8.61
N PHE A 402 14.00 0.05 9.60
CA PHE A 402 12.56 -0.22 9.55
C PHE A 402 11.79 0.81 10.37
N PHE A 403 10.55 1.06 9.99
CA PHE A 403 9.68 1.94 10.74
C PHE A 403 9.00 1.15 11.87
N THR A 404 8.99 1.74 13.07
CA THR A 404 8.38 1.11 14.24
C THR A 404 7.17 1.91 14.70
N ALA A 405 6.09 1.22 15.07
CA ALA A 405 4.99 1.81 15.82
C ALA A 405 5.29 1.66 17.32
N PRO A 406 5.66 2.75 18.04
CA PRO A 406 6.01 2.64 19.44
C PRO A 406 4.78 2.31 20.29
N GLU A 407 4.94 1.54 21.37
CA GLU A 407 3.86 1.16 22.28
C GLU A 407 3.11 2.36 22.87
N TRP A 408 3.83 3.46 23.12
CA TRP A 408 3.23 4.71 23.59
C TRP A 408 2.49 5.48 22.49
N GLY A 409 2.60 5.08 21.22
CA GLY A 409 2.01 5.76 20.07
C GLY A 409 0.50 5.91 20.18
N LEU A 410 -0.19 4.85 20.63
CA LEU A 410 -1.63 4.88 20.88
C LEU A 410 -1.99 5.92 21.96
N TRP A 411 -1.22 6.00 23.04
CA TRP A 411 -1.44 6.99 24.10
C TRP A 411 -1.19 8.42 23.63
N ALA A 412 -0.18 8.63 22.78
CA ALA A 412 0.08 9.92 22.14
C ALA A 412 -1.07 10.34 21.23
N GLN A 413 -1.58 9.42 20.41
CA GLN A 413 -2.75 9.66 19.55
C GLN A 413 -3.98 10.01 20.37
N MET A 414 -4.29 9.25 21.44
CA MET A 414 -5.39 9.55 22.36
C MET A 414 -5.23 10.91 23.05
N GLY A 415 -4.01 11.25 23.47
CA GLY A 415 -3.67 12.56 24.03
C GLY A 415 -3.89 13.70 23.03
N ALA A 416 -3.50 13.52 21.78
CA ALA A 416 -3.74 14.48 20.71
C ALA A 416 -5.24 14.66 20.41
N PHE A 417 -6.02 13.57 20.39
CA PHE A 417 -7.49 13.64 20.31
C PHE A 417 -8.10 14.41 21.46
N LEU A 418 -7.67 14.13 22.69
CA LEU A 418 -8.16 14.84 23.88
C LEU A 418 -7.83 16.34 23.81
N MET A 419 -6.61 16.70 23.43
CA MET A 419 -6.22 18.11 23.27
C MET A 419 -7.03 18.80 22.17
N ALA A 420 -7.24 18.14 21.03
CA ALA A 420 -8.07 18.64 19.94
C ALA A 420 -9.51 18.85 20.40
N MET A 421 -10.08 17.90 21.13
CA MET A 421 -11.42 18.00 21.71
C MET A 421 -11.53 19.19 22.68
N LEU A 422 -10.60 19.31 23.63
CA LEU A 422 -10.60 20.42 24.59
C LEU A 422 -10.44 21.78 23.89
N TYR A 423 -9.61 21.86 22.86
CA TYR A 423 -9.50 23.06 22.02
C TYR A 423 -10.84 23.43 21.38
N LEU A 424 -11.48 22.49 20.69
CA LEU A 424 -12.76 22.72 20.00
C LEU A 424 -13.91 23.06 20.98
N MET A 425 -13.91 22.47 22.16
CA MET A 425 -14.96 22.67 23.15
C MET A 425 -14.78 23.95 23.99
N LEU A 426 -13.57 24.24 24.43
CA LEU A 426 -13.32 25.25 25.46
C LEU A 426 -12.68 26.53 24.91
N LEU A 427 -11.69 26.41 24.04
CA LEU A 427 -10.90 27.53 23.57
C LEU A 427 -11.49 28.16 22.31
N MET A 428 -11.77 27.38 21.28
CA MET A 428 -12.30 27.86 20.00
C MET A 428 -13.59 28.69 20.15
N PRO A 429 -14.56 28.35 21.07
CA PRO A 429 -15.74 29.15 21.27
C PRO A 429 -15.45 30.58 21.77
N ARG A 430 -14.34 30.80 22.44
CA ARG A 430 -13.95 32.10 23.00
C ARG A 430 -13.15 32.97 22.05
N LEU A 431 -12.65 32.38 20.94
CA LEU A 431 -11.80 33.09 19.98
C LEU A 431 -12.63 33.74 18.87
N LYS A 432 -12.14 34.88 18.36
CA LYS A 432 -12.62 35.46 17.10
C LYS A 432 -12.26 34.52 15.94
N ALA A 433 -13.09 34.47 14.91
CA ALA A 433 -12.95 33.52 13.80
C ALA A 433 -11.55 33.53 13.15
N GLY A 434 -10.95 34.70 12.91
CA GLY A 434 -9.60 34.80 12.35
C GLY A 434 -8.51 34.26 13.29
N VAL A 435 -8.62 34.54 14.60
CA VAL A 435 -7.66 34.03 15.59
C VAL A 435 -7.81 32.50 15.73
N ALA A 436 -9.04 32.00 15.77
CA ALA A 436 -9.32 30.56 15.78
C ALA A 436 -8.73 29.86 14.55
N PHE A 437 -8.80 30.48 13.37
CA PHE A 437 -8.17 29.96 12.15
C PHE A 437 -6.66 29.80 12.33
N VAL A 438 -5.98 30.87 12.75
CA VAL A 438 -4.51 30.86 12.91
C VAL A 438 -4.10 29.82 13.94
N VAL A 439 -4.78 29.73 15.09
CA VAL A 439 -4.48 28.72 16.12
C VAL A 439 -4.71 27.31 15.60
N THR A 440 -5.83 27.05 14.92
CA THR A 440 -6.10 25.73 14.34
C THR A 440 -5.03 25.34 13.31
N LEU A 441 -4.66 26.28 12.42
CA LEU A 441 -3.62 26.06 11.42
C LEU A 441 -2.27 25.73 12.08
N VAL A 442 -1.88 26.47 13.11
CA VAL A 442 -0.63 26.21 13.85
C VAL A 442 -0.66 24.83 14.52
N LEU A 443 -1.77 24.44 15.12
CA LEU A 443 -1.91 23.12 15.75
C LEU A 443 -1.82 21.98 14.72
N VAL A 444 -2.49 22.12 13.57
CA VAL A 444 -2.41 21.13 12.47
C VAL A 444 -0.98 21.05 11.95
N LEU A 445 -0.33 22.17 11.67
CA LEU A 445 1.06 22.20 11.22
C LEU A 445 2.03 21.60 12.25
N ALA A 446 1.77 21.81 13.55
CA ALA A 446 2.56 21.21 14.60
C ALA A 446 2.43 19.67 14.62
N LEU A 447 1.22 19.12 14.41
CA LEU A 447 1.02 17.67 14.30
C LEU A 447 1.72 17.10 13.06
N VAL A 448 1.62 17.77 11.90
CA VAL A 448 2.31 17.37 10.66
C VAL A 448 3.83 17.42 10.86
N ALA A 449 4.35 18.49 11.45
CA ALA A 449 5.79 18.61 11.73
C ALA A 449 6.28 17.55 12.71
N THR A 450 5.50 17.23 13.76
CA THR A 450 5.82 16.16 14.71
C THR A 450 5.87 14.81 14.00
N HIS A 451 4.86 14.50 13.17
CA HIS A 451 4.85 13.28 12.37
C HIS A 451 6.09 13.20 11.46
N TYR A 452 6.40 14.27 10.75
CA TYR A 452 7.56 14.35 9.86
C TYR A 452 8.88 14.07 10.61
N VAL A 453 9.09 14.74 11.76
CA VAL A 453 10.29 14.55 12.58
C VAL A 453 10.38 13.13 13.14
N MET A 454 9.27 12.55 13.59
CA MET A 454 9.24 11.16 14.07
C MET A 454 9.61 10.16 12.98
N MET A 455 9.07 10.34 11.77
CA MET A 455 9.37 9.46 10.63
C MET A 455 10.82 9.60 10.16
N THR A 456 11.31 10.85 9.95
CA THR A 456 12.62 11.07 9.33
C THR A 456 13.80 10.87 10.28
N ASN A 457 13.68 11.32 11.54
CA ASN A 457 14.81 11.30 12.48
C ASN A 457 14.82 10.05 13.37
N TYR A 458 13.63 9.52 13.71
CA TYR A 458 13.50 8.42 14.67
C TYR A 458 12.98 7.12 14.05
N THR A 459 12.60 7.12 12.76
CA THR A 459 11.92 5.99 12.10
C THR A 459 10.72 5.45 12.87
N MET A 460 10.00 6.35 13.54
CA MET A 460 8.82 6.03 14.32
C MET A 460 7.55 6.54 13.63
N TRP A 461 6.59 5.66 13.46
CA TRP A 461 5.29 6.00 12.93
C TRP A 461 4.27 6.14 14.04
N VAL A 462 3.81 7.37 14.28
CA VAL A 462 2.73 7.69 15.21
C VAL A 462 1.57 8.30 14.42
N GLN A 463 0.38 7.76 14.59
CA GLN A 463 -0.83 8.17 13.86
C GLN A 463 -1.36 9.51 14.40
N LEU A 464 -0.86 10.64 13.88
CA LEU A 464 -1.21 11.99 14.31
C LEU A 464 -2.10 12.75 13.31
N MET A 465 -2.32 12.20 12.12
CA MET A 465 -3.08 12.89 11.08
C MET A 465 -4.58 12.87 11.35
N THR A 466 -5.08 11.83 11.99
CA THR A 466 -6.49 11.73 12.38
C THR A 466 -6.90 12.81 13.40
N PRO A 467 -6.15 13.07 14.50
CA PRO A 467 -6.37 14.26 15.36
C PRO A 467 -6.26 15.59 14.59
N GLY A 468 -5.35 15.66 13.60
CA GLY A 468 -5.23 16.82 12.70
C GLY A 468 -6.49 17.05 11.85
N ALA A 469 -7.06 15.97 11.32
CA ALA A 469 -8.33 15.99 10.59
C ALA A 469 -9.50 16.44 11.51
N LEU A 470 -9.53 15.98 12.77
CA LEU A 470 -10.51 16.46 13.75
C LEU A 470 -10.43 17.97 13.94
N LEU A 471 -9.23 18.54 14.08
CA LEU A 471 -9.03 19.99 14.21
C LEU A 471 -9.54 20.74 12.96
N ALA A 472 -9.20 20.29 11.77
CA ALA A 472 -9.59 20.93 10.51
C ALA A 472 -11.11 20.86 10.28
N ILE A 473 -11.69 19.68 10.41
CA ILE A 473 -13.14 19.44 10.24
C ILE A 473 -13.91 20.18 11.33
N GLY A 474 -13.45 20.09 12.59
CA GLY A 474 -14.06 20.75 13.73
C GLY A 474 -14.09 22.28 13.57
N TYR A 475 -12.98 22.88 13.15
CA TYR A 475 -12.91 24.31 12.84
C TYR A 475 -13.93 24.68 11.76
N LEU A 476 -13.93 23.95 10.63
CA LEU A 476 -14.83 24.23 9.49
C LEU A 476 -16.30 24.18 9.93
N LEU A 477 -16.70 23.10 10.60
CA LEU A 477 -18.10 22.89 11.01
C LEU A 477 -18.57 23.90 12.06
N ILE A 478 -17.75 24.20 13.07
CA ILE A 478 -18.12 25.16 14.13
C ILE A 478 -18.16 26.58 13.55
N THR A 479 -17.23 26.97 12.68
CA THR A 479 -17.22 28.30 12.04
C THR A 479 -18.41 28.47 11.11
N THR A 480 -18.74 27.46 10.30
CA THR A 480 -19.94 27.47 9.44
C THR A 480 -21.21 27.59 10.27
N LYS A 481 -21.34 26.81 11.36
CA LYS A 481 -22.46 26.94 12.30
C LYS A 481 -22.59 28.38 12.84
N ARG A 482 -21.48 28.97 13.29
CA ARG A 482 -21.46 30.34 13.82
C ARG A 482 -21.90 31.36 12.78
N PHE A 483 -21.37 31.24 11.55
CA PHE A 483 -21.75 32.10 10.44
C PHE A 483 -23.26 32.06 10.20
N LEU A 484 -23.83 30.85 10.05
CA LEU A 484 -25.26 30.66 9.84
C LEU A 484 -26.13 31.21 10.97
N VAL A 485 -25.70 31.01 12.22
CA VAL A 485 -26.44 31.54 13.41
C VAL A 485 -26.38 33.05 13.43
N THR A 486 -25.21 33.65 13.14
CA THR A 486 -25.04 35.11 13.12
C THR A 486 -25.84 35.76 11.99
N GLU A 487 -25.86 35.17 10.81
CA GLU A 487 -26.62 35.68 9.66
C GLU A 487 -28.12 35.64 9.90
N ARG A 488 -28.65 34.51 10.46
CA ARG A 488 -30.06 34.43 10.88
C ARG A 488 -30.40 35.40 11.99
N GLY A 489 -29.50 35.59 12.96
CA GLY A 489 -29.68 36.55 14.03
C GLY A 489 -29.73 37.99 13.53
N LYS A 490 -28.90 38.36 12.55
CA LYS A 490 -28.89 39.66 11.89
C LYS A 490 -30.18 39.91 11.14
N ALA A 491 -30.60 38.95 10.30
CA ALA A 491 -31.84 39.05 9.52
C ALA A 491 -33.05 39.29 10.44
N ARG A 492 -33.16 38.57 11.56
CA ARG A 492 -34.23 38.74 12.53
C ARG A 492 -34.14 40.10 13.25
N SER A 493 -32.95 40.56 13.64
CA SER A 493 -32.74 41.85 14.25
C SER A 493 -33.09 43.01 13.31
N ASP A 494 -32.76 42.88 12.01
CA ASP A 494 -33.08 43.86 10.99
C ASP A 494 -34.62 43.93 10.78
N GLU A 495 -35.32 42.77 10.82
CA GLU A 495 -36.78 42.70 10.73
C GLU A 495 -37.46 43.32 11.97
N GLU A 496 -37.03 43.02 13.19
CA GLU A 496 -37.53 43.59 14.45
C GLU A 496 -37.28 45.13 14.50
N SER A 497 -36.12 45.57 13.98
CA SER A 497 -35.78 46.99 13.87
C SER A 497 -36.67 47.71 12.85
N ALA A 498 -36.92 47.10 11.70
CA ALA A 498 -37.81 47.63 10.68
C ALA A 498 -39.24 47.82 11.21
N GLU A 499 -39.76 46.79 11.90
CA GLU A 499 -41.10 46.84 12.49
C GLU A 499 -41.21 47.94 13.58
N SER A 500 -40.20 48.08 14.44
CA SER A 500 -40.13 49.14 15.46
C SER A 500 -40.11 50.54 14.80
N ASN A 501 -39.31 50.73 13.75
CA ASN A 501 -39.26 52.01 13.01
C ASN A 501 -40.58 52.29 12.26
N ARG A 502 -41.26 51.26 11.70
CA ARG A 502 -42.58 51.36 11.09
C ARG A 502 -43.62 51.87 12.09
N MET A 503 -43.70 51.24 13.27
CA MET A 503 -44.63 51.65 14.35
C MET A 503 -44.38 53.08 14.78
N LEU A 504 -43.12 53.48 15.00
CA LEU A 504 -42.76 54.84 15.37
C LEU A 504 -43.12 55.85 14.25
N GLY A 505 -42.91 55.44 12.98
CA GLY A 505 -43.31 56.25 11.83
C GLY A 505 -44.82 56.52 11.80
N ILE A 506 -45.63 55.49 12.02
CA ILE A 506 -47.10 55.63 12.11
C ILE A 506 -47.50 56.51 13.30
N ALA A 507 -46.85 56.34 14.46
CA ALA A 507 -47.14 57.18 15.63
C ALA A 507 -46.79 58.68 15.39
N PHE A 508 -45.67 58.98 14.76
CA PHE A 508 -45.32 60.36 14.36
C PHE A 508 -46.28 60.91 13.30
N GLN A 509 -46.68 60.09 12.32
CA GLN A 509 -47.66 60.49 11.33
C GLN A 509 -48.99 60.86 11.98
N SER A 510 -49.51 60.04 12.91
CA SER A 510 -50.78 60.31 13.63
C SER A 510 -50.69 61.61 14.50
N GLN A 511 -49.52 61.98 14.99
CA GLN A 511 -49.25 63.23 15.73
C GLN A 511 -49.05 64.43 14.78
N GLY A 512 -49.13 64.23 13.48
CA GLY A 512 -48.92 65.30 12.49
C GLY A 512 -47.48 65.71 12.25
N GLN A 513 -46.50 64.96 12.83
CA GLN A 513 -45.05 65.17 12.69
C GLN A 513 -44.53 64.40 11.47
N LEU A 514 -44.96 64.82 10.26
CA LEU A 514 -44.76 64.07 9.02
C LEU A 514 -43.29 63.88 8.63
N ASP A 515 -42.43 64.87 8.94
CA ASP A 515 -40.99 64.79 8.66
C ASP A 515 -40.33 63.68 9.50
N MET A 516 -40.70 63.62 10.77
CA MET A 516 -40.21 62.57 11.67
C MET A 516 -40.72 61.20 11.25
N ALA A 517 -41.94 61.09 10.78
CA ALA A 517 -42.51 59.86 10.22
C ALA A 517 -41.71 59.38 9.02
N PHE A 518 -41.39 60.29 8.05
CA PHE A 518 -40.61 59.96 6.88
C PHE A 518 -39.21 59.43 7.24
N GLU A 519 -38.52 60.10 8.18
CA GLU A 519 -37.19 59.66 8.64
C GLU A 519 -37.24 58.27 9.30
N LYS A 520 -38.32 57.91 9.98
CA LYS A 520 -38.49 56.61 10.59
C LYS A 520 -38.77 55.54 9.53
N PHE A 521 -39.65 55.80 8.59
CA PHE A 521 -39.93 54.86 7.50
C PHE A 521 -38.71 54.60 6.63
N ARG A 522 -37.86 55.61 6.37
CA ARG A 522 -36.58 55.45 5.65
C ARG A 522 -35.60 54.51 6.33
N LYS A 523 -35.70 54.32 7.67
CA LYS A 523 -34.85 53.42 8.43
C LYS A 523 -35.37 51.99 8.48
N CYS A 524 -36.54 51.69 7.91
CA CYS A 524 -37.03 50.34 7.76
C CYS A 524 -36.21 49.60 6.70
N SER A 525 -35.62 48.47 7.04
CA SER A 525 -34.91 47.57 6.15
C SER A 525 -35.14 46.13 6.61
N PRO A 526 -35.75 45.27 5.80
CA PRO A 526 -36.22 45.48 4.43
C PRO A 526 -37.46 46.39 4.35
N VAL A 527 -37.64 47.01 3.19
CA VAL A 527 -38.85 47.84 2.89
C VAL A 527 -39.90 46.89 2.31
N ASP A 528 -40.82 46.45 3.14
CA ASP A 528 -41.93 45.58 2.74
C ASP A 528 -43.17 46.38 2.23
N GLU A 529 -44.18 45.65 1.79
CA GLU A 529 -45.42 46.25 1.28
C GLU A 529 -46.13 47.13 2.33
N GLN A 530 -46.04 46.76 3.61
CA GLN A 530 -46.63 47.49 4.71
C GLN A 530 -45.95 48.84 4.95
N VAL A 531 -44.64 48.89 4.81
CA VAL A 531 -43.85 50.14 4.88
C VAL A 531 -44.15 51.04 3.68
N LEU A 532 -44.27 50.46 2.46
CA LEU A 532 -44.67 51.22 1.27
C LEU A 532 -46.10 51.77 1.41
N GLU A 533 -47.02 51.00 1.98
CA GLU A 533 -48.37 51.46 2.28
C GLU A 533 -48.40 52.65 3.26
N ALA A 534 -47.62 52.54 4.36
CA ALA A 534 -47.50 53.62 5.31
C ALA A 534 -46.85 54.87 4.69
N MET A 535 -45.85 54.75 3.87
CA MET A 535 -45.24 55.86 3.11
C MET A 535 -46.20 56.47 2.09
N TYR A 536 -47.01 55.65 1.41
CA TYR A 536 -48.01 56.15 0.51
C TYR A 536 -49.04 57.03 1.22
N ASN A 537 -49.53 56.59 2.40
CA ASN A 537 -50.43 57.38 3.24
C ASN A 537 -49.73 58.63 3.76
N LEU A 538 -48.44 58.60 4.11
CA LEU A 538 -47.66 59.74 4.49
C LEU A 538 -47.53 60.79 3.34
N ALA A 539 -47.34 60.32 2.10
CA ALA A 539 -47.34 61.19 0.95
C ALA A 539 -48.67 61.91 0.75
N LEU A 540 -49.81 61.21 0.96
CA LEU A 540 -51.14 61.82 0.92
C LEU A 540 -51.34 62.89 2.03
N ASP A 541 -50.76 62.65 3.23
CA ASP A 541 -50.84 63.64 4.31
C ASP A 541 -49.98 64.90 4.00
N PHE A 542 -48.81 64.73 3.33
CA PHE A 542 -48.01 65.85 2.83
C PHE A 542 -48.74 66.58 1.71
N GLU A 543 -49.48 65.89 0.77
CA GLU A 543 -50.31 66.50 -0.24
C GLU A 543 -51.40 67.37 0.38
N ARG A 544 -52.11 66.88 1.42
CA ARG A 544 -53.15 67.64 2.16
C ARG A 544 -52.58 68.92 2.80
N LYS A 545 -51.32 68.87 3.26
CA LYS A 545 -50.61 70.07 3.81
C LYS A 545 -49.97 70.94 2.75
N ARG A 546 -50.15 70.65 1.43
CA ARG A 546 -49.55 71.37 0.28
C ARG A 546 -48.03 71.44 0.29
N GLN A 547 -47.37 70.42 0.90
CA GLN A 547 -45.88 70.30 0.96
C GLN A 547 -45.36 69.44 -0.21
N PHE A 548 -45.52 69.94 -1.47
CA PHE A 548 -45.31 69.13 -2.68
C PHE A 548 -43.85 68.67 -2.86
N ASN A 549 -42.88 69.47 -2.41
CA ASN A 549 -41.47 69.06 -2.42
C ASN A 549 -41.21 67.81 -1.61
N LYS A 550 -41.90 67.65 -0.47
CA LYS A 550 -41.81 66.45 0.39
C LYS A 550 -42.56 65.27 -0.18
N VAL A 551 -43.71 65.52 -0.81
CA VAL A 551 -44.46 64.50 -1.56
C VAL A 551 -43.57 63.84 -2.62
N THR A 552 -42.91 64.68 -3.42
CA THR A 552 -41.97 64.21 -4.47
C THR A 552 -40.86 63.35 -3.86
N SER A 553 -40.28 63.80 -2.72
CA SER A 553 -39.22 63.05 -2.03
C SER A 553 -39.70 61.67 -1.51
N VAL A 554 -40.91 61.56 -0.96
CA VAL A 554 -41.48 60.30 -0.49
C VAL A 554 -41.72 59.33 -1.67
N TYR A 555 -42.38 59.82 -2.74
CA TYR A 555 -42.63 58.98 -3.92
C TYR A 555 -41.36 58.57 -4.64
N GLN A 556 -40.33 59.42 -4.72
CA GLN A 556 -39.01 59.04 -5.26
C GLN A 556 -38.38 57.92 -4.42
N TYR A 557 -38.46 58.01 -3.11
CA TYR A 557 -37.95 56.95 -2.24
C TYR A 557 -38.72 55.64 -2.46
N MET A 558 -40.06 55.68 -2.52
CA MET A 558 -40.90 54.50 -2.79
C MET A 558 -40.58 53.89 -4.17
N ALA A 559 -40.41 54.72 -5.20
CA ALA A 559 -40.11 54.29 -6.57
C ALA A 559 -38.74 53.60 -6.71
N LYS A 560 -37.77 53.89 -5.82
CA LYS A 560 -36.48 53.15 -5.76
C LYS A 560 -36.67 51.69 -5.29
N HIS A 561 -37.69 51.42 -4.48
CA HIS A 561 -37.95 50.08 -3.96
C HIS A 561 -39.01 49.33 -4.78
N ASN A 562 -40.07 50.00 -5.21
CA ASN A 562 -41.08 49.40 -6.09
C ASN A 562 -41.74 50.50 -6.96
N LYS A 563 -41.32 50.59 -8.24
CA LYS A 563 -41.90 51.53 -9.20
C LYS A 563 -43.35 51.32 -9.53
N GLY A 564 -43.82 50.06 -9.45
CA GLY A 564 -45.20 49.66 -9.80
C GLY A 564 -46.14 49.70 -8.61
N PHE A 565 -45.74 50.22 -7.43
CA PHE A 565 -46.61 50.29 -6.29
C PHE A 565 -47.72 51.31 -6.49
N ARG A 566 -48.97 50.85 -6.63
CA ARG A 566 -50.16 51.71 -6.85
C ARG A 566 -49.95 52.71 -8.03
N ASP A 567 -50.38 53.96 -7.81
CA ASP A 567 -50.34 55.08 -8.77
C ASP A 567 -49.22 56.10 -8.50
N ILE A 568 -48.10 55.62 -7.83
CA ILE A 568 -47.01 56.55 -7.36
C ILE A 568 -46.36 57.34 -8.51
N GLU A 569 -46.24 56.75 -9.70
CA GLU A 569 -45.60 57.42 -10.85
C GLU A 569 -46.45 58.58 -11.33
N SER A 570 -47.76 58.38 -11.47
CA SER A 570 -48.70 59.46 -11.90
C SER A 570 -48.81 60.55 -10.82
N ARG A 571 -48.82 60.19 -9.55
CA ARG A 571 -48.87 61.15 -8.44
C ARG A 571 -47.55 61.92 -8.26
N MET A 572 -46.42 61.26 -8.45
CA MET A 572 -45.12 61.92 -8.39
C MET A 572 -45.04 63.01 -9.47
N ASN A 573 -45.43 62.69 -10.72
CA ASN A 573 -45.46 63.65 -11.84
C ASN A 573 -46.41 64.80 -11.55
N ARG A 574 -47.55 64.53 -10.92
CA ARG A 574 -48.49 65.63 -10.53
C ARG A 574 -47.89 66.49 -9.42
N ALA A 575 -47.27 65.87 -8.38
CA ALA A 575 -46.65 66.64 -7.32
C ALA A 575 -45.51 67.51 -7.78
N GLN A 576 -44.67 67.07 -8.77
CA GLN A 576 -43.63 67.85 -9.39
C GLN A 576 -44.20 69.06 -10.11
N LYS A 577 -45.26 68.90 -10.94
CA LYS A 577 -45.93 70.02 -11.60
C LYS A 577 -46.51 71.03 -10.65
N MET A 578 -47.08 70.60 -9.54
CA MET A 578 -47.60 71.46 -8.48
C MET A 578 -46.47 72.22 -7.72
N GLU A 579 -45.34 71.53 -7.50
CA GLU A 579 -44.14 72.13 -6.92
C GLU A 579 -43.60 73.31 -7.81
N GLU A 580 -43.46 73.02 -9.10
CA GLU A 580 -43.06 74.05 -10.10
C GLU A 580 -44.06 75.22 -10.12
N THR A 581 -45.38 74.97 -10.07
CA THR A 581 -46.41 76.01 -10.05
C THR A 581 -46.35 76.85 -8.79
N VAL A 582 -46.06 76.29 -7.64
CA VAL A 582 -45.91 77.01 -6.36
C VAL A 582 -44.64 77.86 -6.35
N MET A 583 -43.54 77.41 -6.98
CA MET A 583 -42.31 78.18 -7.11
C MET A 583 -42.48 79.36 -8.08
N LEU A 584 -43.18 79.15 -9.16
CA LEU A 584 -43.46 80.24 -10.14
C LEU A 584 -44.47 81.27 -9.62
N GLY A 585 -45.45 80.84 -8.78
CA GLY A 585 -46.44 81.76 -8.19
C GLY A 585 -45.92 82.59 -7.01
N GLY A 586 -44.78 82.20 -6.38
CA GLY A 586 -44.09 82.90 -5.31
C GLY A 586 -43.17 84.04 -5.77
N SER A 587 -42.84 84.12 -7.08
CA SER A 587 -41.97 85.19 -7.67
C SER A 587 -42.72 86.40 -8.26
N GLY A 588 -44.05 86.41 -8.13
CA GLY A 588 -44.91 87.44 -8.78
C GLY A 588 -45.48 88.51 -7.85
N GLY A 589 -44.88 88.76 -6.68
CA GLY A 589 -45.47 89.64 -5.69
C GLY A 589 -44.50 90.64 -5.00
N HIS A 590 -43.68 91.38 -5.80
CA HIS A 590 -43.06 92.63 -5.39
C HIS A 590 -42.54 93.40 -6.63
N ALA A 591 -43.52 94.02 -7.36
CA ALA A 591 -43.21 95.14 -8.19
C ALA A 591 -44.51 95.97 -8.29
N GLY A 592 -44.56 97.08 -7.57
CA GLY A 592 -45.56 98.12 -7.79
C GLY A 592 -46.13 98.74 -6.50
N ALA A 593 -45.43 99.69 -5.89
CA ALA A 593 -45.78 101.03 -5.51
C ALA A 593 -44.83 101.59 -4.46
#